data_347235c64976e6fcec3f4bb47dd659d6
#
_entry.id   347235c64976e6fcec3f4bb47dd659d6
#
_cell.length_a   1.000
_cell.length_b   1.000
_cell.length_c   1.000
_cell.angle_alpha   90.00
_cell.angle_beta   90.00
_cell.angle_gamma   90.00
#
_symmetry.space_group_name_H-M   'P 1'
#
loop_
_entity.id
_entity.type
_entity.pdbx_description
1 polymer ?
#
loop_
_entity_poly.entity_id
_entity_poly.type
_entity_poly.pdbx_seq_one_letter_code
_entity_poly.pdbx_strand_id
1 'polypeptide(L)'
;RETHEECGLMVAPKSLVYFSHWTTPVRQKKRFSTWFFAAHVIERSEEIVIDGGEIQDFKWILIEDAVNSHLAAELRLMPPTLLSMQLINHYRTAAEACAGLAEREPYRVTPRLSKIDGQLVSLYPGDAGYEASDASIDGPRHRLLFDPTGLQYIHSGEDVSTPAMDRP
;
A
#
# COMPACT_ATOMS: atom_id res chain seq x y z
N ARG A 1 -4.45 -21.07 0.48
CA ARG A 1 -5.79 -21.66 0.50
C ARG A 1 -6.83 -20.61 0.11
N GLU A 2 -6.97 -19.51 0.83
CA GLU A 2 -7.95 -18.44 0.55
C GLU A 2 -7.83 -17.91 -0.88
N THR A 3 -6.62 -17.60 -1.35
CA THR A 3 -6.40 -17.15 -2.73
C THR A 3 -6.97 -18.11 -3.76
N HIS A 4 -6.84 -19.43 -3.54
CA HIS A 4 -7.43 -20.42 -4.45
C HIS A 4 -8.95 -20.49 -4.32
N GLU A 5 -9.48 -20.39 -3.10
CA GLU A 5 -10.92 -20.41 -2.82
C GLU A 5 -11.62 -19.18 -3.43
N GLU A 6 -10.97 -17.99 -3.37
CA GLU A 6 -11.56 -16.72 -3.78
C GLU A 6 -11.34 -16.37 -5.26
N CYS A 7 -10.23 -16.78 -5.86
CA CYS A 7 -9.90 -16.39 -7.23
C CYS A 7 -9.29 -17.51 -8.11
N GLY A 8 -9.25 -18.75 -7.64
CA GLY A 8 -8.74 -19.89 -8.39
C GLY A 8 -7.22 -19.99 -8.48
N LEU A 9 -6.46 -18.95 -8.10
CA LEU A 9 -5.00 -18.95 -8.26
C LEU A 9 -4.30 -19.82 -7.22
N MET A 10 -3.41 -20.68 -7.72
CA MET A 10 -2.52 -21.49 -6.89
C MET A 10 -1.21 -20.75 -6.61
N VAL A 11 -1.05 -20.27 -5.40
CA VAL A 11 0.20 -19.62 -4.95
C VAL A 11 0.91 -20.50 -3.95
N ALA A 12 2.13 -20.93 -4.27
CA ALA A 12 2.92 -21.72 -3.35
C ALA A 12 3.33 -20.88 -2.13
N PRO A 13 3.12 -21.38 -0.88
CA PRO A 13 3.47 -20.58 0.31
C PRO A 13 4.92 -20.07 0.34
N LYS A 14 5.86 -20.87 -0.22
CA LYS A 14 7.28 -20.51 -0.30
C LYS A 14 7.60 -19.37 -1.29
N SER A 15 6.66 -19.03 -2.18
CA SER A 15 6.82 -17.92 -3.13
C SER A 15 6.23 -16.61 -2.60
N LEU A 16 5.60 -16.62 -1.43
CA LEU A 16 5.07 -15.45 -0.79
C LEU A 16 6.20 -14.63 -0.16
N VAL A 17 6.34 -13.39 -0.60
CA VAL A 17 7.28 -12.41 -0.03
C VAL A 17 6.51 -11.47 0.89
N TYR A 18 6.75 -11.58 2.19
CA TYR A 18 6.20 -10.65 3.17
C TYR A 18 6.94 -9.32 3.06
N PHE A 19 6.23 -8.24 2.70
CA PHE A 19 6.88 -6.95 2.47
C PHE A 19 6.28 -5.78 3.26
N SER A 20 5.08 -5.93 3.79
CA SER A 20 4.43 -4.83 4.51
C SER A 20 3.44 -5.31 5.56
N HIS A 21 3.31 -4.55 6.65
CA HIS A 21 2.38 -4.80 7.73
C HIS A 21 1.72 -3.51 8.19
N TRP A 22 0.42 -3.45 8.05
CA TRP A 22 -0.39 -2.29 8.37
C TRP A 22 -1.30 -2.56 9.56
N THR A 23 -1.24 -1.67 10.55
CA THR A 23 -2.16 -1.71 11.69
C THR A 23 -3.08 -0.49 11.65
N THR A 24 -4.37 -0.70 11.79
CA THR A 24 -5.36 0.39 11.82
C THR A 24 -5.01 1.41 12.91
N PRO A 25 -5.16 2.73 12.67
CA PRO A 25 -4.92 3.77 13.66
C PRO A 25 -5.60 3.52 15.00
N VAL A 26 -4.94 3.88 16.10
CA VAL A 26 -5.35 3.54 17.47
C VAL A 26 -6.76 4.06 17.82
N ARG A 27 -7.20 5.16 17.23
CA ARG A 27 -8.51 5.80 17.52
C ARG A 27 -9.69 5.18 16.75
N GLN A 28 -9.46 4.16 15.91
CA GLN A 28 -10.54 3.49 15.18
C GLN A 28 -11.24 2.44 16.06
N LYS A 29 -12.58 2.37 15.94
CA LYS A 29 -13.40 1.40 16.71
C LYS A 29 -13.11 -0.06 16.33
N LYS A 30 -12.88 -0.31 15.04
CA LYS A 30 -12.44 -1.62 14.54
C LYS A 30 -10.99 -1.48 14.10
N ARG A 31 -10.14 -2.38 14.57
CA ARG A 31 -8.73 -2.39 14.25
C ARG A 31 -8.36 -3.70 13.60
N PHE A 32 -7.62 -3.60 12.51
CA PHE A 32 -7.08 -4.71 11.76
C PHE A 32 -5.56 -4.66 11.83
N SER A 33 -4.96 -5.83 11.77
CA SER A 33 -3.53 -6.02 11.61
C SER A 33 -3.36 -6.84 10.34
N THR A 34 -2.89 -6.22 9.27
CA THR A 34 -2.91 -6.79 7.91
C THR A 34 -1.49 -6.96 7.40
N TRP A 35 -1.13 -8.19 7.06
CA TRP A 35 0.14 -8.52 6.40
C TRP A 35 -0.04 -8.53 4.90
N PHE A 36 0.86 -7.87 4.19
CA PHE A 36 0.87 -7.81 2.75
C PHE A 36 1.99 -8.68 2.21
N PHE A 37 1.63 -9.52 1.26
CA PHE A 37 2.53 -10.43 0.58
C PHE A 37 2.52 -10.15 -0.92
N ALA A 38 3.69 -10.28 -1.55
CA ALA A 38 3.83 -10.30 -2.99
C ALA A 38 4.11 -11.74 -3.46
N ALA A 39 3.57 -12.10 -4.61
CA ALA A 39 3.87 -13.36 -5.27
C ALA A 39 3.98 -13.15 -6.78
N HIS A 40 5.00 -13.74 -7.39
CA HIS A 40 5.14 -13.73 -8.84
C HIS A 40 4.33 -14.89 -9.45
N VAL A 41 3.26 -14.56 -10.15
CA VAL A 41 2.46 -15.52 -10.91
C VAL A 41 3.07 -15.66 -12.31
N ILE A 42 3.72 -16.78 -12.60
CA ILE A 42 4.44 -17.01 -13.85
C ILE A 42 3.49 -17.46 -14.97
N GLU A 43 2.53 -18.32 -14.64
CA GLU A 43 1.58 -18.86 -15.60
C GLU A 43 0.24 -18.12 -15.52
N ARG A 44 -0.08 -17.36 -16.58
CA ARG A 44 -1.40 -16.76 -16.77
C ARG A 44 -2.43 -17.76 -17.32
N SER A 45 -2.09 -19.06 -17.34
CA SER A 45 -2.92 -20.11 -17.92
C SER A 45 -4.13 -20.48 -17.07
N GLU A 46 -4.14 -20.05 -15.80
CA GLU A 46 -5.30 -20.26 -14.95
C GLU A 46 -6.29 -19.11 -15.15
N GLU A 47 -7.48 -19.47 -15.58
CA GLU A 47 -8.60 -18.56 -15.64
C GLU A 47 -8.93 -18.09 -14.22
N ILE A 48 -8.95 -16.78 -13.99
CA ILE A 48 -9.38 -16.23 -12.70
C ILE A 48 -10.86 -16.55 -12.55
N VAL A 49 -11.19 -17.34 -11.57
CA VAL A 49 -12.56 -17.69 -11.20
C VAL A 49 -12.86 -17.08 -9.84
N ILE A 50 -13.54 -15.94 -9.83
CA ILE A 50 -13.97 -15.30 -8.59
C ILE A 50 -15.15 -16.03 -7.97
N ASP A 51 -15.20 -16.07 -6.65
CA ASP A 51 -16.25 -16.75 -5.89
C ASP A 51 -17.61 -16.04 -5.94
N GLY A 52 -17.63 -14.76 -6.33
CA GLY A 52 -18.83 -13.91 -6.35
C GLY A 52 -19.37 -13.56 -4.95
N GLY A 53 -18.68 -13.98 -3.92
CA GLY A 53 -18.98 -13.69 -2.52
C GLY A 53 -18.20 -12.48 -2.02
N GLU A 54 -16.96 -12.68 -1.60
CA GLU A 54 -16.10 -11.62 -1.11
C GLU A 54 -15.49 -10.82 -2.27
N ILE A 55 -15.12 -11.48 -3.38
CA ILE A 55 -14.63 -10.84 -4.59
C ILE A 55 -15.76 -10.68 -5.60
N GLN A 56 -16.09 -9.43 -5.92
CA GLN A 56 -17.18 -9.07 -6.83
C GLN A 56 -16.70 -8.83 -8.27
N ASP A 57 -15.43 -8.41 -8.42
CA ASP A 57 -14.84 -8.12 -9.72
C ASP A 57 -13.31 -8.24 -9.63
N PHE A 58 -12.66 -8.49 -10.77
CA PHE A 58 -11.21 -8.51 -10.87
C PHE A 58 -10.73 -7.95 -12.20
N LYS A 59 -9.51 -7.44 -12.21
CA LYS A 59 -8.84 -7.12 -13.48
C LYS A 59 -7.32 -7.20 -13.33
N TRP A 60 -6.65 -7.63 -14.39
CA TRP A 60 -5.21 -7.45 -14.53
C TRP A 60 -4.94 -6.01 -14.96
N ILE A 61 -4.15 -5.31 -14.18
CA ILE A 61 -3.87 -3.88 -14.41
C ILE A 61 -2.39 -3.62 -14.16
N LEU A 62 -1.79 -2.74 -14.97
CA LEU A 62 -0.48 -2.18 -14.65
C LEU A 62 -0.61 -1.29 -13.41
N ILE A 63 0.40 -1.29 -12.55
CA ILE A 63 0.36 -0.50 -11.32
C ILE A 63 0.22 1.00 -11.63
N GLU A 64 0.92 1.48 -12.65
CA GLU A 64 0.82 2.87 -13.12
C GLU A 64 -0.61 3.22 -13.53
N ASP A 65 -1.28 2.34 -14.29
CA ASP A 65 -2.67 2.55 -14.70
C ASP A 65 -3.63 2.53 -13.51
N ALA A 66 -3.38 1.66 -12.50
CA ALA A 66 -4.19 1.62 -11.28
C ALA A 66 -4.05 2.92 -10.47
N VAL A 67 -2.83 3.43 -10.34
CA VAL A 67 -2.56 4.72 -9.66
C VAL A 67 -3.19 5.88 -10.42
N ASN A 68 -3.05 5.93 -11.74
CA ASN A 68 -3.65 6.96 -12.58
C ASN A 68 -5.18 6.93 -12.51
N SER A 69 -5.81 5.74 -12.58
CA SER A 69 -7.26 5.59 -12.41
C SER A 69 -7.72 6.02 -11.00
N HIS A 70 -6.89 5.81 -9.97
CA HIS A 70 -7.17 6.33 -8.64
C HIS A 70 -7.14 7.85 -8.59
N LEU A 71 -6.14 8.49 -9.21
CA LEU A 71 -6.04 9.96 -9.30
C LEU A 71 -7.18 10.57 -10.12
N ALA A 72 -7.67 9.84 -11.12
CA ALA A 72 -8.85 10.23 -11.92
C ALA A 72 -10.19 9.96 -11.21
N ALA A 73 -10.19 9.45 -9.98
CA ALA A 73 -11.36 9.04 -9.22
C ALA A 73 -12.21 7.90 -9.87
N GLU A 74 -11.63 7.17 -10.83
CA GLU A 74 -12.26 6.01 -11.49
C GLU A 74 -12.07 4.72 -10.68
N LEU A 75 -10.98 4.61 -9.92
CA LEU A 75 -10.66 3.49 -9.04
C LEU A 75 -10.38 3.99 -7.63
N ARG A 76 -11.04 3.40 -6.63
CA ARG A 76 -10.81 3.76 -5.23
C ARG A 76 -9.83 2.80 -4.57
N LEU A 77 -8.59 3.24 -4.38
CA LEU A 77 -7.58 2.52 -3.62
C LEU A 77 -7.57 2.98 -2.15
N MET A 78 -7.49 2.04 -1.23
CA MET A 78 -7.27 2.35 0.18
C MET A 78 -5.80 2.72 0.42
N PRO A 79 -5.47 3.54 1.43
CA PRO A 79 -4.10 3.98 1.67
C PRO A 79 -3.05 2.86 1.71
N PRO A 80 -3.25 1.72 2.41
CA PRO A 80 -2.29 0.63 2.38
C PRO A 80 -2.05 0.05 0.99
N THR A 81 -3.11 -0.07 0.19
CA THR A 81 -3.01 -0.60 -1.17
C THR A 81 -2.29 0.39 -2.08
N LEU A 82 -2.64 1.67 -2.01
CA LEU A 82 -2.00 2.71 -2.82
C LEU A 82 -0.49 2.77 -2.55
N LEU A 83 -0.07 2.82 -1.27
CA LEU A 83 1.33 2.88 -0.93
C LEU A 83 2.08 1.57 -1.27
N SER A 84 1.43 0.42 -1.11
CA SER A 84 2.00 -0.86 -1.55
C SER A 84 2.22 -0.91 -3.07
N MET A 85 1.26 -0.41 -3.85
CA MET A 85 1.41 -0.31 -5.30
C MET A 85 2.54 0.64 -5.71
N GLN A 86 2.65 1.81 -5.08
CA GLN A 86 3.73 2.74 -5.32
C GLN A 86 5.09 2.11 -5.00
N LEU A 87 5.21 1.37 -3.90
CA LEU A 87 6.43 0.64 -3.54
C LEU A 87 6.81 -0.39 -4.60
N ILE A 88 5.85 -1.18 -5.08
CA ILE A 88 6.10 -2.22 -6.10
C ILE A 88 6.41 -1.61 -7.46
N ASN A 89 5.85 -0.45 -7.79
CA ASN A 89 6.06 0.24 -9.07
C ASN A 89 7.50 0.72 -9.33
N HIS A 90 8.37 0.67 -8.33
CA HIS A 90 9.81 0.96 -8.49
C HIS A 90 10.55 -0.15 -9.26
N TYR A 91 9.95 -1.32 -9.39
CA TYR A 91 10.54 -2.46 -10.07
C TYR A 91 9.97 -2.61 -11.48
N ARG A 92 10.81 -2.99 -12.42
CA ARG A 92 10.43 -3.12 -13.85
C ARG A 92 9.64 -4.38 -14.15
N THR A 93 9.84 -5.42 -13.35
CA THR A 93 9.19 -6.73 -13.54
C THR A 93 8.69 -7.29 -12.21
N ALA A 94 7.70 -8.18 -12.27
CA ALA A 94 7.21 -8.88 -11.09
C ALA A 94 8.30 -9.72 -10.39
N ALA A 95 9.21 -10.31 -11.16
CA ALA A 95 10.33 -11.08 -10.62
C ALA A 95 11.32 -10.18 -9.86
N GLU A 96 11.69 -9.03 -10.42
CA GLU A 96 12.53 -8.02 -9.76
C GLU A 96 11.84 -7.49 -8.49
N ALA A 97 10.53 -7.24 -8.54
CA ALA A 97 9.77 -6.80 -7.38
C ALA A 97 9.83 -7.83 -6.24
N CYS A 98 9.54 -9.08 -6.52
CA CYS A 98 9.61 -10.13 -5.50
C CYS A 98 11.01 -10.31 -4.94
N ALA A 99 12.05 -10.27 -5.78
CA ALA A 99 13.44 -10.37 -5.35
C ALA A 99 13.85 -9.17 -4.47
N GLY A 100 13.60 -7.95 -4.93
CA GLY A 100 13.96 -6.75 -4.20
C GLY A 100 13.18 -6.58 -2.90
N LEU A 101 11.91 -6.97 -2.87
CA LEU A 101 11.10 -6.95 -1.65
C LEU A 101 11.59 -8.00 -0.62
N ALA A 102 12.10 -9.14 -1.08
CA ALA A 102 12.63 -10.19 -0.20
C ALA A 102 13.92 -9.79 0.51
N GLU A 103 14.69 -8.87 -0.08
CA GLU A 103 15.96 -8.35 0.49
C GLU A 103 15.74 -7.21 1.50
N ARG A 104 14.50 -6.74 1.67
CA ARG A 104 14.17 -5.58 2.50
C ARG A 104 13.48 -6.00 3.79
N GLU A 105 13.70 -5.23 4.85
CA GLU A 105 12.85 -5.32 6.03
C GLU A 105 11.40 -4.93 5.67
N PRO A 106 10.40 -5.72 6.08
CA PRO A 106 9.02 -5.41 5.82
C PRO A 106 8.61 -4.05 6.43
N TYR A 107 7.97 -3.21 5.63
CA TYR A 107 7.47 -1.93 6.08
C TYR A 107 6.33 -2.10 7.10
N ARG A 108 6.57 -1.73 8.34
CA ARG A 108 5.59 -1.84 9.43
C ARG A 108 5.09 -0.47 9.83
N VAL A 109 3.79 -0.26 9.77
CA VAL A 109 3.21 1.04 10.07
C VAL A 109 1.88 0.96 10.81
N THR A 110 1.73 1.85 11.78
CA THR A 110 0.45 2.20 12.39
C THR A 110 0.23 3.68 12.11
N PRO A 111 -0.59 4.06 11.12
CA PRO A 111 -0.80 5.46 10.80
C PRO A 111 -1.33 6.25 12.00
N ARG A 112 -0.92 7.51 12.13
CA ARG A 112 -1.46 8.43 13.11
C ARG A 112 -2.30 9.49 12.40
N LEU A 113 -3.54 9.64 12.85
CA LEU A 113 -4.46 10.60 12.24
C LEU A 113 -4.30 11.98 12.87
N SER A 114 -4.24 12.98 12.03
CA SER A 114 -4.19 14.39 12.39
C SER A 114 -5.12 15.21 11.48
N LYS A 115 -5.15 16.52 11.66
CA LYS A 115 -5.82 17.46 10.77
C LYS A 115 -4.95 18.67 10.55
N ILE A 116 -4.99 19.22 9.33
CA ILE A 116 -4.43 20.52 8.99
C ILE A 116 -5.48 21.29 8.17
N ASP A 117 -5.80 22.50 8.57
CA ASP A 117 -6.83 23.36 7.94
C ASP A 117 -8.19 22.64 7.74
N GLY A 118 -8.55 21.78 8.70
CA GLY A 118 -9.78 20.98 8.66
C GLY A 118 -9.68 19.69 7.83
N GLN A 119 -8.66 19.55 7.02
CA GLN A 119 -8.42 18.37 6.19
C GLN A 119 -7.82 17.22 7.02
N LEU A 120 -8.34 16.01 6.84
CA LEU A 120 -7.79 14.80 7.47
C LEU A 120 -6.44 14.43 6.85
N VAL A 121 -5.49 14.09 7.71
CA VAL A 121 -4.14 13.68 7.31
C VAL A 121 -3.78 12.38 8.02
N SER A 122 -3.21 11.45 7.30
CA SER A 122 -2.58 10.25 7.85
C SER A 122 -1.08 10.45 7.85
N LEU A 123 -0.48 10.46 9.03
CA LEU A 123 0.96 10.58 9.24
C LEU A 123 1.60 9.20 9.34
N TYR A 124 2.77 9.05 8.77
CA TYR A 124 3.55 7.82 8.78
C TYR A 124 4.90 8.03 9.47
N PRO A 125 5.58 6.95 9.90
CA PRO A 125 6.91 7.05 10.49
C PRO A 125 7.87 7.83 9.59
N GLY A 126 8.63 8.76 10.18
CA GLY A 126 9.51 9.69 9.47
C GLY A 126 8.87 11.04 9.15
N ASP A 127 7.55 11.20 9.26
CA ASP A 127 6.93 12.52 9.25
C ASP A 127 7.25 13.28 10.54
N ALA A 128 7.58 14.57 10.42
CA ALA A 128 7.92 15.40 11.58
C ALA A 128 6.80 15.43 12.65
N GLY A 129 5.55 15.34 12.21
CA GLY A 129 4.37 15.34 13.07
C GLY A 129 3.96 13.96 13.59
N TYR A 130 4.62 12.89 13.17
CA TYR A 130 4.17 11.52 13.45
C TYR A 130 4.09 11.23 14.95
N GLU A 131 5.15 11.48 15.71
CA GLU A 131 5.18 11.14 17.14
C GLU A 131 4.18 11.93 17.97
N ALA A 132 3.96 13.19 17.62
CA ALA A 132 2.98 14.05 18.28
C ALA A 132 1.55 13.85 17.77
N SER A 133 1.35 13.16 16.63
CA SER A 133 0.08 13.12 15.89
C SER A 133 -0.40 14.54 15.51
N ASP A 134 0.54 15.40 15.11
CA ASP A 134 0.29 16.82 14.79
C ASP A 134 0.87 17.15 13.41
N ALA A 135 -0.01 17.31 12.42
CA ALA A 135 0.37 17.60 11.04
C ALA A 135 0.93 19.03 10.84
N SER A 136 0.81 19.93 11.82
CA SER A 136 1.29 21.30 11.73
C SER A 136 2.80 21.44 11.98
N ILE A 137 3.45 20.43 12.57
CA ILE A 137 4.88 20.47 12.88
C ILE A 137 5.68 20.51 11.58
N ASP A 138 6.58 21.50 11.48
CA ASP A 138 7.47 21.68 10.35
C ASP A 138 8.61 20.65 10.35
N GLY A 139 9.02 20.22 9.14
CA GLY A 139 10.09 19.26 8.94
C GLY A 139 9.81 18.27 7.82
N PRO A 140 10.47 17.10 7.81
CA PRO A 140 10.24 16.05 6.83
C PRO A 140 8.77 15.64 6.73
N ARG A 141 8.32 15.34 5.54
CA ARG A 141 6.94 14.92 5.27
C ARG A 141 6.90 13.45 4.85
N HIS A 142 6.05 12.70 5.53
CA HIS A 142 5.66 11.36 5.14
C HIS A 142 4.19 11.16 5.54
N ARG A 143 3.29 11.63 4.67
CA ARG A 143 1.87 11.74 4.98
C ARG A 143 0.97 11.54 3.78
N LEU A 144 -0.28 11.25 4.06
CA LEU A 144 -1.35 11.16 3.08
C LEU A 144 -2.46 12.13 3.47
N LEU A 145 -2.82 13.02 2.56
CA LEU A 145 -3.94 13.93 2.71
C LEU A 145 -5.19 13.29 2.08
N PHE A 146 -6.31 13.39 2.80
CA PHE A 146 -7.61 12.93 2.31
C PHE A 146 -8.33 14.12 1.68
N ASP A 147 -8.05 14.36 0.41
CA ASP A 147 -8.70 15.41 -0.36
C ASP A 147 -10.05 14.91 -0.91
N PRO A 148 -11.08 15.76 -1.06
CA PRO A 148 -12.33 15.39 -1.71
C PRO A 148 -12.17 14.86 -3.14
N THR A 149 -11.10 15.26 -3.82
CA THR A 149 -10.77 14.83 -5.18
C THR A 149 -9.93 13.55 -5.23
N GLY A 150 -9.43 13.07 -4.09
CA GLY A 150 -8.61 11.85 -4.01
C GLY A 150 -7.63 11.85 -2.84
N LEU A 151 -6.72 10.90 -2.85
CA LEU A 151 -5.66 10.79 -1.86
C LEU A 151 -4.38 11.42 -2.41
N GLN A 152 -3.80 12.37 -1.68
CA GLN A 152 -2.52 12.97 -2.04
C GLN A 152 -1.43 12.47 -1.10
N TYR A 153 -0.48 11.70 -1.64
CA TYR A 153 0.69 11.26 -0.90
C TYR A 153 1.81 12.29 -1.02
N ILE A 154 2.39 12.67 0.12
CA ILE A 154 3.51 13.61 0.21
C ILE A 154 4.65 12.92 0.97
N HIS A 155 5.81 12.87 0.33
CA HIS A 155 7.04 12.38 0.90
C HIS A 155 8.17 13.35 0.57
N SER A 156 8.87 13.85 1.61
CA SER A 156 10.01 14.76 1.45
C SER A 156 10.91 14.72 2.68
N GLY A 157 12.21 14.96 2.49
CA GLY A 157 13.22 14.97 3.53
C GLY A 157 14.24 13.84 3.38
N GLU A 158 15.50 14.13 3.75
CA GLU A 158 16.64 13.20 3.53
C GLU A 158 16.68 12.04 4.53
N ASP A 159 16.06 12.17 5.71
CA ASP A 159 16.13 11.22 6.82
C ASP A 159 14.88 10.34 7.00
N VAL A 160 14.02 10.30 6.01
CA VAL A 160 12.85 9.47 6.15
C VAL A 160 13.25 8.02 5.88
N SER A 161 13.42 7.24 6.94
CA SER A 161 13.63 5.78 6.89
C SER A 161 12.40 5.04 6.36
N THR A 162 11.90 5.53 5.23
CA THR A 162 10.94 4.79 4.45
C THR A 162 11.69 3.73 3.66
N PRO A 163 11.11 2.55 3.52
CA PRO A 163 11.55 1.66 2.48
C PRO A 163 11.47 2.48 1.20
N ALA A 164 12.65 2.86 0.66
CA ALA A 164 12.84 3.73 -0.49
C ALA A 164 11.66 3.67 -1.48
N MET A 165 10.66 4.50 -1.26
CA MET A 165 9.65 4.79 -2.26
C MET A 165 10.25 5.72 -3.35
N ASP A 166 11.46 6.25 -3.07
CA ASP A 166 12.13 7.28 -3.85
C ASP A 166 13.49 6.85 -4.41
N ARG A 167 13.77 5.55 -4.54
CA ARG A 167 14.99 5.14 -5.26
C ARG A 167 14.65 4.77 -6.70
N PRO A 168 15.35 5.41 -7.67
CA PRO A 168 15.22 5.10 -9.09
C PRO A 168 15.57 3.65 -9.40
#